data_73bac25d4565f612a2ea08f47f88d8af
#
_entry.id   73bac25d4565f612a2ea08f47f88d8af
#
_cell.length_a   1.000
_cell.length_b   1.000
_cell.length_c   1.000
_cell.angle_alpha   90.00
_cell.angle_beta   90.00
_cell.angle_gamma   90.00
#
_symmetry.space_group_name_H-M   'P 1'
#
loop_
_entity.id
_entity.type
_entity.pdbx_description
1 polymer ?
#
loop_
_entity_poly.entity_id
_entity_poly.type
_entity_poly.pdbx_seq_one_letter_code
_entity_poly.pdbx_strand_id
1 'polypeptide(L)'
;DPDAFSLRWYKDMVYGTKNPWGLAAKNSFIIAIFATLGSVILGTVAALGLSSRHMPFKGIIMATLISPMIVPLIISGVAIFFFMAKAGLAATHTGIVLAHIILGTPFVVITVTATLSGFDHSVTRAAASLGSNPVNTFMKVTLPLILPGVISGGLFAFVTSFDEVVVVLFLAG
;
A
#
# COMPACT_ATOMS: atom_id res chain seq x y z
N ASP A 1 -4.75 29.59 -32.84
CA ASP A 1 -5.88 30.37 -32.37
C ASP A 1 -6.10 30.01 -30.88
N PRO A 2 -5.89 30.95 -29.92
CA PRO A 2 -5.99 30.64 -28.50
C PRO A 2 -7.42 30.29 -28.05
N ASP A 3 -8.40 30.53 -28.89
CA ASP A 3 -9.83 30.31 -28.59
C ASP A 3 -10.39 29.00 -29.16
N ALA A 4 -9.57 28.17 -29.80
CA ALA A 4 -10.02 26.92 -30.38
C ALA A 4 -9.85 25.76 -29.41
N PHE A 5 -10.94 25.16 -28.97
CA PHE A 5 -10.93 23.87 -28.27
C PHE A 5 -10.33 22.81 -29.19
N SER A 6 -9.18 22.24 -28.81
CA SER A 6 -8.49 21.24 -29.61
C SER A 6 -8.46 19.89 -28.88
N LEU A 7 -8.93 18.84 -29.54
CA LEU A 7 -8.80 17.46 -29.09
C LEU A 7 -7.45 16.82 -29.50
N ARG A 8 -6.50 17.62 -30.00
CA ARG A 8 -5.21 17.15 -30.48
C ARG A 8 -4.47 16.35 -29.43
N TRP A 9 -4.42 16.84 -28.19
CA TRP A 9 -3.73 16.19 -27.08
C TRP A 9 -4.38 14.87 -26.68
N TYR A 10 -5.71 14.78 -26.72
CA TYR A 10 -6.42 13.53 -26.47
C TYR A 10 -6.19 12.50 -27.58
N LYS A 11 -6.12 12.94 -28.84
CA LYS A 11 -5.79 12.08 -29.97
C LYS A 11 -4.33 11.59 -29.89
N ASP A 12 -3.39 12.47 -29.48
CA ASP A 12 -1.98 12.09 -29.30
C ASP A 12 -1.83 11.08 -28.13
N MET A 13 -2.59 11.27 -27.06
CA MET A 13 -2.59 10.34 -25.92
C MET A 13 -3.08 8.94 -26.30
N VAL A 14 -4.10 8.83 -27.17
CA VAL A 14 -4.72 7.54 -27.53
C VAL A 14 -4.03 6.90 -28.74
N TYR A 15 -3.66 7.71 -29.74
CA TYR A 15 -3.14 7.23 -31.04
C TYR A 15 -1.70 7.68 -31.33
N GLY A 16 -1.08 8.47 -30.46
CA GLY A 16 0.26 8.99 -30.66
C GLY A 16 1.31 7.89 -30.58
N THR A 17 2.06 7.71 -31.65
CA THR A 17 3.15 6.71 -31.73
C THR A 17 4.41 7.16 -31.01
N LYS A 18 4.57 8.45 -30.74
CA LYS A 18 5.76 9.05 -30.12
C LYS A 18 5.79 8.95 -28.59
N ASN A 19 4.61 8.92 -27.95
CA ASN A 19 4.47 8.87 -26.50
C ASN A 19 3.60 7.66 -26.12
N PRO A 20 4.15 6.61 -25.51
CA PRO A 20 3.41 5.40 -25.16
C PRO A 20 2.57 5.58 -23.89
N TRP A 21 1.67 6.57 -23.86
CA TRP A 21 0.82 6.87 -22.70
C TRP A 21 0.00 5.67 -22.24
N GLY A 22 -0.53 4.89 -23.21
CA GLY A 22 -1.29 3.68 -22.90
C GLY A 22 -0.46 2.62 -22.19
N LEU A 23 0.81 2.46 -22.59
CA LEU A 23 1.74 1.54 -21.95
C LEU A 23 2.13 2.04 -20.55
N ALA A 24 2.38 3.34 -20.40
CA ALA A 24 2.69 3.95 -19.13
C ALA A 24 1.52 3.78 -18.13
N ALA A 25 0.30 4.10 -18.56
CA ALA A 25 -0.89 3.90 -17.75
C ALA A 25 -1.08 2.44 -17.33
N LYS A 26 -0.93 1.49 -18.28
CA LYS A 26 -0.98 0.06 -17.98
C LYS A 26 0.04 -0.34 -16.90
N ASN A 27 1.29 0.10 -17.03
CA ASN A 27 2.34 -0.20 -16.08
C ASN A 27 2.02 0.38 -14.70
N SER A 28 1.54 1.64 -14.63
CA SER A 28 1.13 2.27 -13.37
C SER A 28 0.00 1.49 -12.70
N PHE A 29 -1.02 1.03 -13.45
CA PHE A 29 -2.09 0.20 -12.89
C PHE A 29 -1.57 -1.14 -12.36
N ILE A 30 -0.70 -1.82 -13.11
CA ILE A 30 -0.12 -3.11 -12.68
C ILE A 30 0.67 -2.91 -11.38
N ILE A 31 1.57 -1.92 -11.35
CA ILE A 31 2.38 -1.62 -10.17
C ILE A 31 1.47 -1.27 -8.98
N ALA A 32 0.49 -0.38 -9.16
CA ALA A 32 -0.41 0.04 -8.10
C ALA A 32 -1.24 -1.13 -7.53
N ILE A 33 -1.72 -2.05 -8.38
CA ILE A 33 -2.48 -3.22 -7.93
C ILE A 33 -1.59 -4.14 -7.07
N PHE A 34 -0.39 -4.50 -7.56
CA PHE A 34 0.50 -5.38 -6.80
C PHE A 34 1.02 -4.71 -5.52
N ALA A 35 1.34 -3.43 -5.57
CA ALA A 35 1.74 -2.66 -4.40
C ALA A 35 0.61 -2.58 -3.36
N THR A 36 -0.62 -2.34 -3.80
CA THR A 36 -1.81 -2.33 -2.92
C THR A 36 -2.02 -3.68 -2.26
N LEU A 37 -1.99 -4.77 -3.02
CA LEU A 37 -2.15 -6.12 -2.47
C LEU A 37 -1.08 -6.42 -1.43
N GLY A 38 0.18 -6.13 -1.73
CA GLY A 38 1.29 -6.29 -0.78
C GLY A 38 1.11 -5.43 0.47
N SER A 39 0.74 -4.17 0.32
CA SER A 39 0.49 -3.24 1.45
C SER A 39 -0.68 -3.70 2.30
N VAL A 40 -1.77 -4.18 1.69
CA VAL A 40 -2.96 -4.69 2.40
C VAL A 40 -2.59 -5.92 3.23
N ILE A 41 -1.87 -6.87 2.65
CA ILE A 41 -1.45 -8.09 3.36
C ILE A 41 -0.52 -7.72 4.53
N LEU A 42 0.58 -7.02 4.27
CA LEU A 42 1.57 -6.68 5.29
C LEU A 42 1.01 -5.73 6.35
N GLY A 43 0.27 -4.70 5.93
CA GLY A 43 -0.33 -3.72 6.83
C GLY A 43 -1.41 -4.34 7.73
N THR A 44 -2.24 -5.24 7.20
CA THR A 44 -3.26 -5.94 8.00
C THR A 44 -2.61 -6.88 9.01
N VAL A 45 -1.60 -7.66 8.62
CA VAL A 45 -0.86 -8.55 9.55
C VAL A 45 -0.18 -7.72 10.65
N ALA A 46 0.47 -6.62 10.28
CA ALA A 46 1.10 -5.72 11.24
C ALA A 46 0.07 -5.11 12.21
N ALA A 47 -1.07 -4.63 11.71
CA ALA A 47 -2.14 -4.06 12.54
C ALA A 47 -2.73 -5.09 13.53
N LEU A 48 -2.95 -6.33 13.08
CA LEU A 48 -3.39 -7.43 13.95
C LEU A 48 -2.36 -7.71 15.06
N GLY A 49 -1.08 -7.75 14.73
CA GLY A 49 -0.01 -7.89 15.72
C GLY A 49 -0.01 -6.73 16.73
N LEU A 50 -0.10 -5.50 16.26
CA LEU A 50 -0.11 -4.29 17.08
C LEU A 50 -1.35 -4.20 17.99
N SER A 51 -2.48 -4.78 17.61
CA SER A 51 -3.68 -4.81 18.44
C SER A 51 -3.61 -5.84 19.57
N SER A 52 -2.67 -6.78 19.55
CA SER A 52 -2.46 -7.77 20.61
C SER A 52 -2.06 -7.08 21.92
N ARG A 53 -2.69 -7.45 23.04
CA ARG A 53 -2.37 -6.89 24.38
C ARG A 53 -0.95 -7.21 24.84
N HIS A 54 -0.38 -8.32 24.40
CA HIS A 54 0.93 -8.83 24.84
C HIS A 54 2.09 -8.39 23.94
N MET A 55 1.82 -7.58 22.90
CA MET A 55 2.90 -7.12 22.00
C MET A 55 3.83 -6.12 22.72
N PRO A 56 5.11 -6.45 22.87
CA PRO A 56 6.07 -5.51 23.45
C PRO A 56 6.39 -4.37 22.47
N PHE A 57 6.84 -3.22 23.00
CA PHE A 57 7.33 -2.09 22.19
C PHE A 57 6.39 -1.59 21.09
N LYS A 58 5.06 -1.71 21.27
CA LYS A 58 4.05 -1.29 20.27
C LYS A 58 4.31 0.09 19.70
N GLY A 59 4.63 1.07 20.54
CA GLY A 59 4.86 2.45 20.12
C GLY A 59 6.06 2.57 19.17
N ILE A 60 7.14 1.87 19.44
CA ILE A 60 8.36 1.88 18.59
C ILE A 60 8.04 1.19 17.27
N ILE A 61 7.39 0.03 17.30
CA ILE A 61 7.03 -0.71 16.09
C ILE A 61 6.08 0.12 15.22
N MET A 62 5.06 0.73 15.81
CA MET A 62 4.13 1.61 15.11
C MET A 62 4.86 2.81 14.50
N ALA A 63 5.73 3.49 15.26
CA ALA A 63 6.53 4.61 14.77
C ALA A 63 7.43 4.21 13.59
N THR A 64 8.04 3.02 13.64
CA THR A 64 8.86 2.49 12.55
C THR A 64 8.01 2.20 11.32
N LEU A 65 6.83 1.58 11.49
CA LEU A 65 5.96 1.25 10.37
C LEU A 65 5.38 2.49 9.67
N ILE A 66 5.12 3.57 10.40
CA ILE A 66 4.59 4.82 9.81
C ILE A 66 5.69 5.80 9.39
N SER A 67 6.97 5.52 9.72
CA SER A 67 8.09 6.43 9.42
C SER A 67 8.22 6.78 7.93
N PRO A 68 7.96 5.89 6.95
CA PRO A 68 8.04 6.27 5.54
C PRO A 68 7.07 7.39 5.15
N MET A 69 5.96 7.53 5.86
CA MET A 69 4.98 8.59 5.63
C MET A 69 5.40 9.95 6.23
N ILE A 70 6.26 9.92 7.26
CA ILE A 70 6.71 11.12 7.98
C ILE A 70 7.98 11.69 7.34
N VAL A 71 8.86 10.83 6.83
CA VAL A 71 10.12 11.22 6.20
C VAL A 71 9.83 11.90 4.84
N PRO A 72 10.49 13.03 4.52
CA PRO A 72 10.35 13.67 3.22
C PRO A 72 10.58 12.66 2.08
N LEU A 73 9.66 12.64 1.11
CA LEU A 73 9.59 11.63 0.04
C LEU A 73 10.90 11.48 -0.75
N ILE A 74 11.60 12.61 -1.01
CA ILE A 74 12.89 12.59 -1.72
C ILE A 74 13.93 11.79 -0.92
N ILE A 75 13.98 11.97 0.41
CA ILE A 75 14.93 11.25 1.28
C ILE A 75 14.59 9.76 1.28
N SER A 76 13.31 9.43 1.41
CA SER A 76 12.83 8.06 1.32
C SER A 76 13.14 7.42 -0.03
N GLY A 77 12.93 8.16 -1.14
CA GLY A 77 13.23 7.71 -2.49
C GLY A 77 14.70 7.37 -2.69
N VAL A 78 15.61 8.26 -2.24
CA VAL A 78 17.07 8.03 -2.30
C VAL A 78 17.46 6.81 -1.45
N ALA A 79 16.95 6.69 -0.24
CA ALA A 79 17.26 5.55 0.65
C ALA A 79 16.77 4.22 0.05
N ILE A 80 15.55 4.20 -0.47
CA ILE A 80 14.98 3.03 -1.15
C ILE A 80 15.80 2.69 -2.40
N PHE A 81 16.22 3.68 -3.19
CA PHE A 81 17.07 3.44 -4.36
C PHE A 81 18.38 2.74 -4.00
N PHE A 82 19.11 3.24 -3.01
CA PHE A 82 20.37 2.60 -2.59
C PHE A 82 20.14 1.17 -2.07
N PHE A 83 19.07 0.96 -1.33
CA PHE A 83 18.71 -0.38 -0.85
C PHE A 83 18.38 -1.32 -2.02
N MET A 84 17.54 -0.90 -2.96
CA MET A 84 17.16 -1.69 -4.12
C MET A 84 18.33 -1.92 -5.08
N ALA A 85 19.20 -0.94 -5.26
CA ALA A 85 20.43 -1.08 -6.06
C ALA A 85 21.37 -2.13 -5.47
N LYS A 86 21.56 -2.10 -4.14
CA LYS A 86 22.37 -3.11 -3.44
C LYS A 86 21.76 -4.51 -3.52
N ALA A 87 20.43 -4.60 -3.55
CA ALA A 87 19.69 -5.86 -3.71
C ALA A 87 19.62 -6.35 -5.18
N GLY A 88 20.12 -5.58 -6.15
CA GLY A 88 20.01 -5.90 -7.59
C GLY A 88 18.60 -5.74 -8.16
N LEU A 89 17.76 -4.95 -7.50
CA LEU A 89 16.36 -4.73 -7.86
C LEU A 89 16.09 -3.33 -8.47
N ALA A 90 17.11 -2.46 -8.55
CA ALA A 90 16.99 -1.18 -9.26
C ALA A 90 16.65 -1.42 -10.73
N ALA A 91 15.92 -0.50 -11.34
CA ALA A 91 15.42 -0.57 -12.72
C ALA A 91 14.56 -1.82 -13.02
N THR A 92 13.93 -2.43 -12.01
CA THR A 92 13.03 -3.57 -12.17
C THR A 92 11.62 -3.24 -11.71
N HIS A 93 10.60 -3.81 -12.36
CA HIS A 93 9.21 -3.69 -11.90
C HIS A 93 9.01 -4.20 -10.47
N THR A 94 9.72 -5.28 -10.10
CA THR A 94 9.68 -5.83 -8.74
C THR A 94 10.21 -4.85 -7.72
N GLY A 95 11.33 -4.18 -8.01
CA GLY A 95 11.90 -3.15 -7.14
C GLY A 95 10.95 -1.98 -6.92
N ILE A 96 10.28 -1.52 -8.00
CA ILE A 96 9.28 -0.45 -7.91
C ILE A 96 8.08 -0.89 -7.07
N VAL A 97 7.54 -2.10 -7.31
CA VAL A 97 6.43 -2.64 -6.51
C VAL A 97 6.78 -2.73 -5.03
N LEU A 98 7.96 -3.24 -4.69
CA LEU A 98 8.42 -3.33 -3.30
C LEU A 98 8.57 -1.95 -2.65
N ALA A 99 9.11 -0.97 -3.39
CA ALA A 99 9.20 0.40 -2.92
C ALA A 99 7.81 1.00 -2.61
N HIS A 100 6.85 0.79 -3.50
CA HIS A 100 5.49 1.26 -3.33
C HIS A 100 4.75 0.52 -2.19
N ILE A 101 5.05 -0.76 -1.94
CA ILE A 101 4.57 -1.49 -0.75
C ILE A 101 5.05 -0.80 0.53
N ILE A 102 6.34 -0.40 0.60
CA ILE A 102 6.89 0.31 1.76
C ILE A 102 6.12 1.61 2.01
N LEU A 103 5.81 2.37 0.96
CA LEU A 103 5.08 3.65 1.07
C LEU A 103 3.59 3.46 1.35
N GLY A 104 2.96 2.40 0.84
CA GLY A 104 1.54 2.13 1.00
C GLY A 104 1.18 1.47 2.33
N THR A 105 2.08 0.66 2.90
CA THR A 105 1.85 -0.10 4.13
C THR A 105 1.40 0.76 5.33
N PRO A 106 1.97 1.96 5.60
CA PRO A 106 1.54 2.83 6.68
C PRO A 106 0.05 3.14 6.67
N PHE A 107 -0.53 3.41 5.51
CA PHE A 107 -1.96 3.73 5.37
C PHE A 107 -2.83 2.58 5.83
N VAL A 108 -2.49 1.35 5.44
CA VAL A 108 -3.22 0.16 5.85
C VAL A 108 -3.05 -0.11 7.34
N VAL A 109 -1.83 0.03 7.87
CA VAL A 109 -1.57 -0.14 9.31
C VAL A 109 -2.43 0.82 10.12
N ILE A 110 -2.48 2.09 9.76
CA ILE A 110 -3.24 3.12 10.47
C ILE A 110 -4.74 2.81 10.42
N THR A 111 -5.30 2.58 9.24
CA THR A 111 -6.76 2.39 9.08
C THR A 111 -7.25 1.10 9.72
N VAL A 112 -6.51 0.00 9.57
CA VAL A 112 -6.88 -1.28 10.19
C VAL A 112 -6.68 -1.24 11.70
N THR A 113 -5.62 -0.62 12.21
CA THR A 113 -5.42 -0.45 13.66
C THR A 113 -6.53 0.41 14.27
N ALA A 114 -6.94 1.49 13.60
CA ALA A 114 -8.06 2.32 14.04
C ALA A 114 -9.37 1.52 14.11
N THR A 115 -9.64 0.67 13.11
CA THR A 115 -10.81 -0.20 13.11
C THR A 115 -10.75 -1.24 14.24
N LEU A 116 -9.55 -1.82 14.48
CA LEU A 116 -9.32 -2.79 15.55
C LEU A 116 -9.40 -2.16 16.95
N SER A 117 -9.18 -0.86 17.09
CA SER A 117 -9.31 -0.19 18.40
C SER A 117 -10.73 -0.19 18.97
N GLY A 118 -11.74 -0.22 18.09
CA GLY A 118 -13.15 -0.37 18.43
C GLY A 118 -13.67 -1.81 18.42
N PHE A 119 -12.79 -2.79 18.19
CA PHE A 119 -13.18 -4.18 18.00
C PHE A 119 -13.45 -4.88 19.34
N ASP A 120 -14.65 -5.47 19.49
CA ASP A 120 -14.98 -6.29 20.67
C ASP A 120 -14.38 -7.71 20.53
N HIS A 121 -13.31 -7.94 21.26
CA HIS A 121 -12.66 -9.25 21.33
C HIS A 121 -13.54 -10.36 21.98
N SER A 122 -14.69 -10.05 22.53
CA SER A 122 -15.62 -11.07 23.04
C SER A 122 -16.15 -11.97 21.93
N VAL A 123 -16.33 -11.41 20.72
CA VAL A 123 -16.81 -12.15 19.53
C VAL A 123 -15.83 -13.23 19.11
N THR A 124 -14.52 -12.93 19.13
CA THR A 124 -13.49 -13.93 18.79
C THR A 124 -13.37 -15.02 19.85
N ARG A 125 -13.56 -14.67 21.13
CA ARG A 125 -13.60 -15.65 22.24
C ARG A 125 -14.82 -16.55 22.13
N ALA A 126 -15.99 -15.98 21.81
CA ALA A 126 -17.21 -16.75 21.59
C ALA A 126 -17.06 -17.76 20.43
N ALA A 127 -16.47 -17.32 19.30
CA ALA A 127 -16.16 -18.21 18.18
C ALA A 127 -15.24 -19.38 18.59
N ALA A 128 -14.19 -19.08 19.37
CA ALA A 128 -13.29 -20.11 19.89
C ALA A 128 -13.99 -21.08 20.83
N SER A 129 -14.90 -20.61 21.70
CA SER A 129 -15.71 -21.45 22.60
C SER A 129 -16.66 -22.38 21.84
N LEU A 130 -17.06 -22.00 20.62
CA LEU A 130 -17.85 -22.83 19.69
C LEU A 130 -17.00 -23.79 18.85
N GLY A 131 -15.70 -23.93 19.16
CA GLY A 131 -14.79 -24.85 18.46
C GLY A 131 -14.22 -24.32 17.15
N SER A 132 -14.37 -23.01 16.84
CA SER A 132 -13.78 -22.43 15.65
C SER A 132 -12.26 -22.37 15.79
N ASN A 133 -11.54 -22.84 14.76
CA ASN A 133 -10.09 -22.70 14.70
C ASN A 133 -9.68 -21.22 14.39
N PRO A 134 -8.43 -20.81 14.68
CA PRO A 134 -8.00 -19.43 14.51
C PRO A 134 -8.18 -18.88 13.09
N VAL A 135 -7.95 -19.70 12.06
CA VAL A 135 -8.09 -19.29 10.65
C VAL A 135 -9.56 -19.04 10.31
N ASN A 136 -10.46 -19.93 10.70
CA ASN A 136 -11.89 -19.76 10.49
C ASN A 136 -12.43 -18.54 11.27
N THR A 137 -11.98 -18.35 12.51
CA THR A 137 -12.33 -17.17 13.31
C THR A 137 -11.86 -15.88 12.63
N PHE A 138 -10.63 -15.88 12.09
CA PHE A 138 -10.15 -14.73 11.33
C PHE A 138 -11.01 -14.46 10.09
N MET A 139 -11.20 -15.46 9.24
CA MET A 139 -11.90 -15.29 7.95
C MET A 139 -13.39 -14.97 8.10
N LYS A 140 -14.07 -15.57 9.10
CA LYS A 140 -15.52 -15.45 9.24
C LYS A 140 -15.97 -14.40 10.25
N VAL A 141 -15.10 -13.98 11.16
CA VAL A 141 -15.42 -13.03 12.22
C VAL A 141 -14.57 -11.77 12.12
N THR A 142 -13.24 -11.91 12.25
CA THR A 142 -12.36 -10.75 12.33
C THR A 142 -12.31 -9.99 11.01
N LEU A 143 -12.02 -10.67 9.91
CA LEU A 143 -11.84 -10.05 8.60
C LEU A 143 -13.08 -9.26 8.14
N PRO A 144 -14.32 -9.77 8.21
CA PRO A 144 -15.49 -8.97 7.85
C PRO A 144 -15.66 -7.71 8.68
N LEU A 145 -15.32 -7.76 9.96
CA LEU A 145 -15.44 -6.61 10.87
C LEU A 145 -14.37 -5.54 10.63
N ILE A 146 -13.17 -5.92 10.24
CA ILE A 146 -12.10 -4.97 9.89
C ILE A 146 -12.08 -4.57 8.42
N LEU A 147 -12.90 -5.21 7.59
CA LEU A 147 -12.93 -5.00 6.14
C LEU A 147 -13.06 -3.53 5.72
N PRO A 148 -13.88 -2.67 6.36
CA PRO A 148 -13.93 -1.25 6.05
C PRO A 148 -12.57 -0.56 6.20
N GLY A 149 -11.80 -0.89 7.25
CA GLY A 149 -10.44 -0.37 7.45
C GLY A 149 -9.46 -0.90 6.41
N VAL A 150 -9.57 -2.18 6.04
CA VAL A 150 -8.74 -2.81 5.00
C VAL A 150 -8.99 -2.18 3.63
N ILE A 151 -10.27 -1.98 3.27
CA ILE A 151 -10.63 -1.34 1.99
C ILE A 151 -10.14 0.11 1.96
N SER A 152 -10.39 0.88 3.01
CA SER A 152 -9.95 2.28 3.09
C SER A 152 -8.43 2.39 2.98
N GLY A 153 -7.68 1.59 3.75
CA GLY A 153 -6.23 1.56 3.69
C GLY A 153 -5.70 1.12 2.33
N GLY A 154 -6.34 0.12 1.71
CA GLY A 154 -6.02 -0.34 0.37
C GLY A 154 -6.25 0.74 -0.69
N LEU A 155 -7.35 1.49 -0.61
CA LEU A 155 -7.60 2.62 -1.52
C LEU A 155 -6.55 3.72 -1.38
N PHE A 156 -6.16 4.08 -0.16
CA PHE A 156 -5.08 5.03 0.06
C PHE A 156 -3.74 4.52 -0.47
N ALA A 157 -3.41 3.25 -0.24
CA ALA A 157 -2.19 2.64 -0.78
C ALA A 157 -2.19 2.63 -2.32
N PHE A 158 -3.34 2.35 -2.94
CA PHE A 158 -3.50 2.40 -4.40
C PHE A 158 -3.28 3.81 -4.95
N VAL A 159 -3.97 4.81 -4.39
CA VAL A 159 -3.85 6.20 -4.84
C VAL A 159 -2.40 6.68 -4.67
N THR A 160 -1.79 6.41 -3.52
CA THR A 160 -0.39 6.78 -3.25
C THR A 160 0.55 6.12 -4.26
N SER A 161 0.37 4.83 -4.56
CA SER A 161 1.20 4.13 -5.55
C SER A 161 0.98 4.63 -6.97
N PHE A 162 -0.25 4.97 -7.33
CA PHE A 162 -0.60 5.42 -8.67
C PHE A 162 -0.08 6.83 -8.98
N ASP A 163 -0.06 7.70 -7.96
CA ASP A 163 0.39 9.10 -8.06
C ASP A 163 1.91 9.27 -7.79
N GLU A 164 2.58 8.17 -7.41
CA GLU A 164 3.99 8.22 -6.99
C GLU A 164 4.95 8.29 -8.18
N VAL A 165 5.54 9.45 -8.37
CA VAL A 165 6.49 9.72 -9.46
C VAL A 165 7.94 9.80 -8.97
N VAL A 166 8.16 10.31 -7.75
CA VAL A 166 9.51 10.61 -7.24
C VAL A 166 10.33 9.33 -7.07
N VAL A 167 9.78 8.33 -6.40
CA VAL A 167 10.47 7.03 -6.19
C VAL A 167 10.67 6.30 -7.51
N VAL A 168 9.69 6.40 -8.44
CA VAL A 168 9.83 5.83 -9.79
C VAL A 168 10.98 6.46 -10.54
N LEU A 169 11.14 7.79 -10.51
CA LEU A 169 12.26 8.48 -11.16
C LEU A 169 13.63 8.05 -10.61
N PHE A 170 13.74 7.79 -9.31
CA PHE A 170 14.98 7.27 -8.73
C PHE A 170 15.25 5.82 -9.10
N LEU A 171 14.21 4.98 -9.17
CA LEU A 171 14.36 3.53 -9.38
C LEU A 171 14.40 3.13 -10.85
N ALA A 172 13.75 3.86 -11.75
CA ALA A 172 13.69 3.52 -13.17
C ALA A 172 14.92 3.99 -13.97
N GLY A 173 15.69 4.95 -13.42
CA GLY A 173 16.94 5.47 -14.03
C GLY A 173 16.70 6.55 -15.05
#